data_db3a35320c4a49dc3b8cbaaccb52f446
#
_entry.id   db3a35320c4a49dc3b8cbaaccb52f446
#
_cell.length_a   1.000
_cell.length_b   1.000
_cell.length_c   1.000
_cell.angle_alpha   90.00
_cell.angle_beta   90.00
_cell.angle_gamma   90.00
#
_symmetry.space_group_name_H-M   'P 1'
#
loop_
_entity.id
_entity.type
_entity.pdbx_description
1 polymer ?
#
loop_
_entity_poly.entity_id
_entity_poly.type
_entity_poly.pdbx_seq_one_letter_code
_entity_poly.pdbx_strand_id
1 'polypeptide(L)'
;MNSASTLLSIKQLEIVYPSQDGLGYNTAVNGLNLELAQGEIGCLLGSSGCGKSTVLRAICGFEPARSGEILLRNKVVSSAAIHIPPNQRRVGMVFQDFALFPHLTVLENIAFGLQHLPAQERDRLAKDWLKRVSLSDKAASYPHELSGGQQQRVALARAMAPEPDLILLDEPFSSLDIDLRERLAIEMREILKANKITALLVTHDQLEAFAIADQVGVMSDGKVIQWDSPYELYHKPMNRYIADFIGRGVFVKGL
;
A
#
# COMPACT_ATOMS: atom_id res chain seq x y z
N MET A 1 -25.10 -9.68 9.85
CA MET A 1 -23.69 -9.34 9.60
C MET A 1 -23.60 -8.87 8.16
N ASN A 2 -23.43 -7.55 7.92
CA ASN A 2 -23.20 -7.06 6.57
C ASN A 2 -21.83 -7.58 6.12
N SER A 3 -21.79 -8.52 5.19
CA SER A 3 -20.55 -8.90 4.53
C SER A 3 -20.01 -7.65 3.82
N ALA A 4 -18.90 -7.11 4.33
CA ALA A 4 -18.22 -6.02 3.65
C ALA A 4 -17.91 -6.46 2.22
N SER A 5 -18.24 -5.63 1.23
CA SER A 5 -17.99 -5.97 -0.17
C SER A 5 -16.48 -6.00 -0.44
N THR A 6 -16.00 -7.05 -1.12
CA THR A 6 -14.60 -7.14 -1.56
C THR A 6 -14.29 -6.00 -2.52
N LEU A 7 -13.27 -5.20 -2.20
CA LEU A 7 -12.79 -4.13 -3.06
C LEU A 7 -11.69 -4.61 -4.01
N LEU A 8 -10.67 -5.28 -3.46
CA LEU A 8 -9.55 -5.84 -4.21
C LEU A 8 -9.59 -7.36 -4.11
N SER A 9 -9.53 -8.05 -5.24
CA SER A 9 -9.35 -9.50 -5.31
C SER A 9 -8.24 -9.81 -6.31
N ILE A 10 -7.27 -10.61 -5.88
CA ILE A 10 -6.18 -11.11 -6.71
C ILE A 10 -6.28 -12.63 -6.73
N LYS A 11 -6.29 -13.22 -7.93
CA LYS A 11 -6.45 -14.66 -8.11
C LYS A 11 -5.35 -15.21 -8.98
N GLN A 12 -4.54 -16.12 -8.42
CA GLN A 12 -3.46 -16.84 -9.08
C GLN A 12 -2.53 -15.93 -9.90
N LEU A 13 -2.22 -14.72 -9.37
CA LEU A 13 -1.42 -13.73 -10.06
C LEU A 13 0.01 -14.21 -10.26
N GLU A 14 0.49 -14.16 -11.50
CA GLU A 14 1.89 -14.39 -11.86
C GLU A 14 2.47 -13.16 -12.57
N ILE A 15 3.64 -12.73 -12.13
CA ILE A 15 4.42 -11.65 -12.76
C ILE A 15 5.84 -12.11 -12.93
N VAL A 16 6.37 -11.90 -14.13
CA VAL A 16 7.72 -12.31 -14.50
C VAL A 16 8.48 -11.14 -15.13
N TYR A 17 9.77 -11.11 -14.92
CA TYR A 17 10.69 -10.20 -15.59
C TYR A 17 11.67 -10.98 -16.44
N PRO A 18 12.15 -10.41 -17.56
CA PRO A 18 13.23 -11.02 -18.33
C PRO A 18 14.44 -11.27 -17.42
N SER A 19 15.06 -12.43 -17.56
CA SER A 19 16.31 -12.74 -16.85
C SER A 19 17.45 -11.88 -17.40
N GLN A 20 18.41 -11.54 -16.54
CA GLN A 20 19.56 -10.70 -16.93
C GLN A 20 20.45 -11.31 -18.00
N ASP A 21 20.49 -12.62 -18.08
CA ASP A 21 21.22 -13.40 -19.11
C ASP A 21 20.48 -13.50 -20.46
N GLY A 22 19.23 -12.99 -20.53
CA GLY A 22 18.38 -13.04 -21.72
C GLY A 22 17.84 -14.44 -22.08
N LEU A 23 18.12 -15.46 -21.26
CA LEU A 23 17.78 -16.87 -21.57
C LEU A 23 16.49 -17.35 -20.88
N GLY A 24 15.76 -16.48 -20.17
CA GLY A 24 14.55 -16.89 -19.46
C GLY A 24 13.82 -15.76 -18.78
N TYR A 25 13.00 -16.13 -17.79
CA TYR A 25 12.22 -15.20 -16.97
C TYR A 25 12.44 -15.51 -15.49
N ASN A 26 12.56 -14.46 -14.68
CA ASN A 26 12.53 -14.51 -13.23
C ASN A 26 11.09 -14.26 -12.75
N THR A 27 10.52 -15.20 -12.02
CA THR A 27 9.17 -15.07 -11.47
C THR A 27 9.23 -14.26 -10.18
N ALA A 28 8.70 -13.04 -10.21
CA ALA A 28 8.65 -12.16 -9.06
C ALA A 28 7.39 -12.36 -8.21
N VAL A 29 6.27 -12.74 -8.83
CA VAL A 29 5.01 -13.10 -8.16
C VAL A 29 4.55 -14.43 -8.76
N ASN A 30 4.20 -15.39 -7.89
CA ASN A 30 3.98 -16.77 -8.27
C ASN A 30 2.67 -17.34 -7.71
N GLY A 31 1.57 -17.19 -8.46
CA GLY A 31 0.27 -17.71 -8.07
C GLY A 31 -0.33 -17.05 -6.82
N LEU A 32 -0.12 -15.74 -6.67
CA LEU A 32 -0.56 -14.99 -5.50
C LEU A 32 -2.07 -14.84 -5.46
N ASN A 33 -2.66 -15.10 -4.27
CA ASN A 33 -4.06 -14.86 -3.96
C ASN A 33 -4.16 -13.89 -2.78
N LEU A 34 -5.10 -12.92 -2.88
CA LEU A 34 -5.36 -11.94 -1.84
C LEU A 34 -6.76 -11.36 -2.02
N GLU A 35 -7.48 -11.16 -0.91
CA GLU A 35 -8.73 -10.41 -0.91
C GLU A 35 -8.69 -9.34 0.18
N LEU A 36 -9.23 -8.15 -0.14
CA LEU A 36 -9.30 -7.02 0.78
C LEU A 36 -10.71 -6.40 0.68
N ALA A 37 -11.38 -6.30 1.81
CA ALA A 37 -12.71 -5.72 1.87
C ALA A 37 -12.66 -4.19 1.86
N GLN A 38 -13.77 -3.56 1.50
CA GLN A 38 -13.89 -2.11 1.49
C GLN A 38 -13.72 -1.53 2.90
N GLY A 39 -12.84 -0.52 3.04
CA GLY A 39 -12.52 0.13 4.32
C GLY A 39 -11.53 -0.64 5.18
N GLU A 40 -11.01 -1.77 4.72
CA GLU A 40 -9.91 -2.48 5.38
C GLU A 40 -8.54 -1.94 4.98
N ILE A 41 -7.59 -2.12 5.88
CA ILE A 41 -6.17 -1.87 5.64
C ILE A 41 -5.46 -3.22 5.62
N GLY A 42 -4.96 -3.60 4.44
CA GLY A 42 -4.12 -4.79 4.26
C GLY A 42 -2.63 -4.43 4.29
N CYS A 43 -1.80 -5.39 4.67
CA CYS A 43 -0.34 -5.26 4.61
C CYS A 43 0.29 -6.51 3.99
N LEU A 44 1.19 -6.34 3.03
CA LEU A 44 2.10 -7.41 2.61
C LEU A 44 3.43 -7.23 3.34
N LEU A 45 3.76 -8.19 4.19
CA LEU A 45 4.95 -8.21 5.03
C LEU A 45 5.90 -9.31 4.54
N GLY A 46 7.19 -9.01 4.45
CA GLY A 46 8.18 -10.00 4.01
C GLY A 46 9.56 -9.41 3.77
N SER A 47 10.56 -10.25 3.55
CA SER A 47 11.94 -9.84 3.27
C SER A 47 12.06 -9.01 1.99
N SER A 48 13.14 -8.24 1.88
CA SER A 48 13.45 -7.51 0.63
C SER A 48 13.57 -8.49 -0.55
N GLY A 49 13.01 -8.11 -1.70
CA GLY A 49 13.06 -8.91 -2.92
C GLY A 49 12.00 -10.04 -3.04
N CYS A 50 11.14 -10.28 -2.03
CA CYS A 50 10.10 -11.31 -2.13
C CYS A 50 8.91 -10.99 -3.05
N GLY A 51 8.89 -9.79 -3.70
CA GLY A 51 7.88 -9.42 -4.70
C GLY A 51 6.81 -8.43 -4.26
N LYS A 52 6.86 -7.88 -3.03
CA LYS A 52 5.83 -6.96 -2.48
C LYS A 52 5.55 -5.73 -3.36
N SER A 53 6.60 -4.96 -3.69
CA SER A 53 6.46 -3.75 -4.52
C SER A 53 6.02 -4.11 -5.96
N THR A 54 6.37 -5.31 -6.45
CA THR A 54 5.88 -5.83 -7.74
C THR A 54 4.36 -6.03 -7.71
N VAL A 55 3.81 -6.58 -6.61
CA VAL A 55 2.36 -6.71 -6.43
C VAL A 55 1.69 -5.33 -6.42
N LEU A 56 2.23 -4.35 -5.67
CA LEU A 56 1.69 -2.99 -5.68
C LEU A 56 1.70 -2.37 -7.07
N ARG A 57 2.82 -2.49 -7.80
CA ARG A 57 2.95 -1.97 -9.17
C ARG A 57 1.95 -2.62 -10.12
N ALA A 58 1.70 -3.93 -9.97
CA ALA A 58 0.71 -4.64 -10.78
C ALA A 58 -0.71 -4.16 -10.49
N ILE A 59 -1.07 -3.94 -9.22
CA ILE A 59 -2.38 -3.39 -8.83
C ILE A 59 -2.54 -1.97 -9.38
N CYS A 60 -1.49 -1.14 -9.30
CA CYS A 60 -1.49 0.22 -9.84
C CYS A 60 -1.58 0.25 -11.37
N GLY A 61 -1.10 -0.80 -12.06
CA GLY A 61 -1.10 -0.92 -13.52
C GLY A 61 0.22 -0.56 -14.20
N PHE A 62 1.31 -0.54 -13.45
CA PHE A 62 2.66 -0.38 -14.01
C PHE A 62 3.24 -1.69 -14.53
N GLU A 63 2.76 -2.84 -13.98
CA GLU A 63 3.24 -4.16 -14.36
C GLU A 63 2.07 -5.00 -14.90
N PRO A 64 2.20 -5.62 -16.07
CA PRO A 64 1.18 -6.52 -16.60
C PRO A 64 1.21 -7.88 -15.91
N ALA A 65 0.05 -8.51 -15.75
CA ALA A 65 -0.05 -9.89 -15.32
C ALA A 65 0.34 -10.84 -16.48
N ARG A 66 1.21 -11.80 -16.21
CA ARG A 66 1.47 -12.92 -17.13
C ARG A 66 0.33 -13.91 -17.14
N SER A 67 -0.18 -14.25 -15.94
CA SER A 67 -1.35 -15.10 -15.73
C SER A 67 -2.08 -14.68 -14.45
N GLY A 68 -3.28 -15.25 -14.22
CA GLY A 68 -4.15 -14.86 -13.14
C GLY A 68 -4.88 -13.55 -13.42
N GLU A 69 -5.48 -12.96 -12.39
CA GLU A 69 -6.27 -11.75 -12.55
C GLU A 69 -6.24 -10.85 -11.31
N ILE A 70 -6.36 -9.54 -11.53
CA ILE A 70 -6.58 -8.52 -10.51
C ILE A 70 -7.95 -7.88 -10.78
N LEU A 71 -8.81 -7.88 -9.75
CA LEU A 71 -10.12 -7.27 -9.79
C LEU A 71 -10.19 -6.11 -8.79
N LEU A 72 -10.74 -4.99 -9.24
CA LEU A 72 -11.14 -3.86 -8.39
C LEU A 72 -12.66 -3.69 -8.50
N ARG A 73 -13.37 -3.71 -7.37
CA ARG A 73 -14.85 -3.68 -7.34
C ARG A 73 -15.48 -4.73 -8.28
N ASN A 74 -14.98 -5.97 -8.25
CA ASN A 74 -15.41 -7.07 -9.12
C ASN A 74 -15.17 -6.85 -10.62
N LYS A 75 -14.45 -5.79 -11.03
CA LYS A 75 -14.07 -5.54 -12.42
C LYS A 75 -12.61 -5.96 -12.63
N VAL A 76 -12.36 -6.83 -13.62
CA VAL A 76 -10.99 -7.21 -14.01
C VAL A 76 -10.25 -5.99 -14.55
N VAL A 77 -9.13 -5.64 -13.91
CA VAL A 77 -8.25 -4.52 -14.30
C VAL A 77 -6.90 -5.00 -14.86
N SER A 78 -6.53 -6.24 -14.58
CA SER A 78 -5.33 -6.88 -15.14
C SER A 78 -5.53 -8.38 -15.26
N SER A 79 -5.15 -8.94 -16.39
CA SER A 79 -5.07 -10.38 -16.68
C SER A 79 -4.15 -10.58 -17.88
N ALA A 80 -3.94 -11.81 -18.33
CA ALA A 80 -3.18 -12.09 -19.57
C ALA A 80 -3.74 -11.38 -20.82
N ALA A 81 -5.06 -11.10 -20.85
CA ALA A 81 -5.74 -10.47 -21.99
C ALA A 81 -6.13 -9.01 -21.75
N ILE A 82 -6.16 -8.56 -20.50
CA ILE A 82 -6.65 -7.23 -20.11
C ILE A 82 -5.57 -6.51 -19.31
N HIS A 83 -5.25 -5.27 -19.73
CA HIS A 83 -4.38 -4.39 -18.96
C HIS A 83 -4.93 -2.96 -18.98
N ILE A 84 -5.64 -2.57 -17.92
CA ILE A 84 -6.13 -1.21 -17.75
C ILE A 84 -4.97 -0.33 -17.26
N PRO A 85 -4.67 0.81 -17.90
CA PRO A 85 -3.57 1.68 -17.50
C PRO A 85 -3.85 2.38 -16.15
N PRO A 86 -2.79 2.85 -15.44
CA PRO A 86 -2.91 3.40 -14.07
C PRO A 86 -3.95 4.53 -13.93
N ASN A 87 -4.00 5.45 -14.86
CA ASN A 87 -4.91 6.61 -14.85
C ASN A 87 -6.40 6.26 -14.96
N GLN A 88 -6.74 4.99 -15.24
CA GLN A 88 -8.11 4.51 -15.35
C GLN A 88 -8.52 3.55 -14.23
N ARG A 89 -7.61 3.26 -13.27
CA ARG A 89 -7.87 2.29 -12.18
C ARG A 89 -8.48 2.89 -10.94
N ARG A 90 -8.50 4.22 -10.78
CA ARG A 90 -8.90 4.92 -9.55
C ARG A 90 -8.11 4.43 -8.32
N VAL A 91 -6.82 4.22 -8.48
CA VAL A 91 -5.88 3.80 -7.44
C VAL A 91 -4.91 4.95 -7.19
N GLY A 92 -4.78 5.35 -5.92
CA GLY A 92 -3.74 6.28 -5.49
C GLY A 92 -2.49 5.52 -5.02
N MET A 93 -1.31 6.10 -5.18
CA MET A 93 -0.05 5.50 -4.73
C MET A 93 0.81 6.51 -3.98
N VAL A 94 1.34 6.08 -2.85
CA VAL A 94 2.41 6.77 -2.10
C VAL A 94 3.66 5.94 -2.24
N PHE A 95 4.71 6.55 -2.80
CA PHE A 95 6.01 5.93 -3.03
C PHE A 95 6.89 6.05 -1.79
N GLN A 96 7.91 5.23 -1.70
CA GLN A 96 8.87 5.17 -0.59
C GLN A 96 9.58 6.50 -0.32
N ASP A 97 9.89 7.27 -1.37
CA ASP A 97 10.51 8.60 -1.32
C ASP A 97 9.48 9.74 -1.30
N PHE A 98 8.19 9.40 -1.06
CA PHE A 98 7.03 10.29 -1.09
C PHE A 98 6.77 10.94 -2.47
N ALA A 99 7.75 11.04 -3.35
CA ALA A 99 7.69 11.59 -4.70
C ALA A 99 6.95 12.95 -4.76
N LEU A 100 7.17 13.84 -3.78
CA LEU A 100 6.58 15.18 -3.79
C LEU A 100 7.26 16.02 -4.87
N PHE A 101 6.49 16.89 -5.52
CA PHE A 101 7.00 17.84 -6.49
C PHE A 101 7.76 18.95 -5.76
N PRO A 102 9.11 19.04 -5.88
CA PRO A 102 9.91 19.94 -5.06
C PRO A 102 9.73 21.42 -5.40
N HIS A 103 9.23 21.71 -6.60
CA HIS A 103 8.96 23.06 -7.11
C HIS A 103 7.53 23.55 -6.84
N LEU A 104 6.68 22.69 -6.28
CA LEU A 104 5.30 23.02 -5.87
C LEU A 104 5.21 23.16 -4.36
N THR A 105 4.37 24.08 -3.89
CA THR A 105 4.02 24.19 -2.48
C THR A 105 3.24 22.96 -2.01
N VAL A 106 3.06 22.83 -0.70
CA VAL A 106 2.26 21.77 -0.09
C VAL A 106 0.83 21.76 -0.62
N LEU A 107 0.20 22.94 -0.70
CA LEU A 107 -1.16 23.08 -1.25
C LEU A 107 -1.22 22.64 -2.72
N GLU A 108 -0.27 23.09 -3.52
CA GLU A 108 -0.18 22.75 -4.95
C GLU A 108 0.11 21.25 -5.17
N ASN A 109 0.95 20.64 -4.33
CA ASN A 109 1.17 19.19 -4.36
C ASN A 109 -0.15 18.42 -4.18
N ILE A 110 -0.97 18.79 -3.18
CA ILE A 110 -2.26 18.12 -2.93
C ILE A 110 -3.24 18.42 -4.07
N ALA A 111 -3.26 19.64 -4.58
CA ALA A 111 -4.13 20.07 -5.66
C ALA A 111 -3.77 19.44 -7.02
N PHE A 112 -2.57 18.86 -7.16
CA PHE A 112 -2.08 18.35 -8.44
C PHE A 112 -2.99 17.28 -9.06
N GLY A 113 -3.51 16.35 -8.26
CA GLY A 113 -4.44 15.31 -8.72
C GLY A 113 -5.85 15.80 -9.05
N LEU A 114 -6.15 17.08 -8.75
CA LEU A 114 -7.47 17.70 -8.92
C LEU A 114 -7.56 18.66 -10.13
N GLN A 115 -6.60 18.62 -11.05
CA GLN A 115 -6.53 19.56 -12.18
C GLN A 115 -7.75 19.53 -13.12
N HIS A 116 -8.53 18.45 -13.09
CA HIS A 116 -9.77 18.34 -13.85
C HIS A 116 -10.94 19.16 -13.26
N LEU A 117 -10.78 19.68 -12.03
CA LEU A 117 -11.78 20.51 -11.35
C LEU A 117 -11.54 22.02 -11.59
N PRO A 118 -12.59 22.86 -11.48
CA PRO A 118 -12.45 24.32 -11.47
C PRO A 118 -11.50 24.77 -10.33
N ALA A 119 -10.72 25.83 -10.57
CA ALA A 119 -9.69 26.31 -9.64
C ALA A 119 -10.19 26.52 -8.20
N GLN A 120 -11.34 27.15 -8.04
CA GLN A 120 -11.93 27.42 -6.73
C GLN A 120 -12.29 26.15 -5.96
N GLU A 121 -12.84 25.14 -6.64
CA GLU A 121 -13.20 23.84 -6.03
C GLU A 121 -11.96 23.02 -5.68
N ARG A 122 -10.99 23.01 -6.59
CA ARG A 122 -9.67 22.37 -6.39
C ARG A 122 -8.98 22.91 -5.13
N ASP A 123 -8.90 24.24 -4.99
CA ASP A 123 -8.27 24.90 -3.84
C ASP A 123 -9.02 24.61 -2.53
N ARG A 124 -10.35 24.59 -2.57
CA ARG A 124 -11.17 24.22 -1.43
C ARG A 124 -10.89 22.80 -0.95
N LEU A 125 -10.92 21.81 -1.87
CA LEU A 125 -10.66 20.42 -1.56
C LEU A 125 -9.23 20.19 -1.05
N ALA A 126 -8.22 20.83 -1.66
CA ALA A 126 -6.84 20.73 -1.20
C ALA A 126 -6.68 21.30 0.22
N LYS A 127 -7.32 22.41 0.55
CA LYS A 127 -7.33 22.99 1.91
C LYS A 127 -8.07 22.08 2.91
N ASP A 128 -9.15 21.43 2.50
CA ASP A 128 -9.86 20.47 3.35
C ASP A 128 -8.99 19.26 3.67
N TRP A 129 -8.20 18.75 2.69
CA TRP A 129 -7.24 17.69 2.93
C TRP A 129 -6.09 18.12 3.84
N LEU A 130 -5.59 19.37 3.70
CA LEU A 130 -4.59 19.92 4.64
C LEU A 130 -5.07 19.91 6.08
N LYS A 131 -6.35 20.22 6.32
CA LYS A 131 -6.95 20.14 7.66
C LYS A 131 -6.99 18.69 8.18
N ARG A 132 -7.41 17.74 7.33
CA ARG A 132 -7.50 16.31 7.71
C ARG A 132 -6.16 15.71 8.11
N VAL A 133 -5.06 16.18 7.49
CA VAL A 133 -3.70 15.74 7.82
C VAL A 133 -2.97 16.67 8.80
N SER A 134 -3.67 17.65 9.40
CA SER A 134 -3.15 18.59 10.40
C SER A 134 -1.95 19.43 9.93
N LEU A 135 -2.01 19.94 8.68
CA LEU A 135 -0.95 20.72 8.05
C LEU A 135 -1.46 22.05 7.46
N SER A 136 -2.55 22.61 7.99
CA SER A 136 -3.15 23.84 7.47
C SER A 136 -2.20 25.04 7.49
N ASP A 137 -1.29 25.12 8.47
CA ASP A 137 -0.27 26.16 8.63
C ASP A 137 0.90 26.03 7.63
N LYS A 138 1.02 24.89 6.94
CA LYS A 138 2.09 24.59 5.98
C LYS A 138 1.68 24.72 4.52
N ALA A 139 0.50 25.26 4.23
CA ALA A 139 -0.05 25.34 2.86
C ALA A 139 0.91 25.98 1.84
N ALA A 140 1.63 27.04 2.24
CA ALA A 140 2.57 27.78 1.40
C ALA A 140 4.02 27.28 1.48
N SER A 141 4.31 26.30 2.35
CA SER A 141 5.66 25.72 2.47
C SER A 141 5.99 24.82 1.27
N TYR A 142 7.27 24.62 1.02
CA TYR A 142 7.78 23.67 0.03
C TYR A 142 8.17 22.35 0.71
N PRO A 143 8.25 21.22 -0.05
CA PRO A 143 8.62 19.92 0.52
C PRO A 143 9.91 19.92 1.36
N HIS A 144 10.94 20.61 0.94
CA HIS A 144 12.23 20.69 1.64
C HIS A 144 12.17 21.42 2.99
N GLU A 145 11.10 22.16 3.27
CA GLU A 145 10.87 22.85 4.55
C GLU A 145 10.09 21.98 5.56
N LEU A 146 9.73 20.75 5.18
CA LEU A 146 8.94 19.83 5.99
C LEU A 146 9.80 18.72 6.58
N SER A 147 9.43 18.25 7.79
CA SER A 147 9.96 16.99 8.31
C SER A 147 9.48 15.78 7.47
N GLY A 148 10.18 14.64 7.55
CA GLY A 148 9.80 13.42 6.83
C GLY A 148 8.35 12.99 7.09
N GLY A 149 7.89 13.02 8.35
CA GLY A 149 6.50 12.70 8.70
C GLY A 149 5.49 13.73 8.14
N GLN A 150 5.86 15.00 8.02
CA GLN A 150 5.02 16.01 7.36
C GLN A 150 4.97 15.76 5.84
N GLN A 151 6.10 15.45 5.20
CA GLN A 151 6.14 15.10 3.77
C GLN A 151 5.27 13.88 3.48
N GLN A 152 5.33 12.85 4.33
CA GLN A 152 4.49 11.67 4.25
C GLN A 152 2.99 12.02 4.29
N ARG A 153 2.57 12.86 5.24
CA ARG A 153 1.17 13.32 5.34
C ARG A 153 0.72 14.10 4.10
N VAL A 154 1.60 14.91 3.51
CA VAL A 154 1.33 15.60 2.24
C VAL A 154 1.17 14.62 1.09
N ALA A 155 2.06 13.62 0.98
CA ALA A 155 1.97 12.59 -0.06
C ALA A 155 0.68 11.77 0.08
N LEU A 156 0.29 11.43 1.31
CA LEU A 156 -0.96 10.75 1.60
C LEU A 156 -2.18 11.60 1.19
N ALA A 157 -2.20 12.88 1.59
CA ALA A 157 -3.28 13.81 1.21
C ALA A 157 -3.37 13.98 -0.32
N ARG A 158 -2.23 14.10 -1.01
CA ARG A 158 -2.19 14.17 -2.48
C ARG A 158 -2.77 12.92 -3.14
N ALA A 159 -2.44 11.74 -2.62
CA ALA A 159 -2.94 10.48 -3.14
C ALA A 159 -4.45 10.30 -2.89
N MET A 160 -4.96 10.82 -1.77
CA MET A 160 -6.36 10.70 -1.36
C MET A 160 -7.28 11.78 -1.94
N ALA A 161 -6.76 12.96 -2.27
CA ALA A 161 -7.56 14.09 -2.73
C ALA A 161 -8.43 13.77 -3.97
N PRO A 162 -7.99 12.96 -4.96
CA PRO A 162 -8.82 12.53 -6.08
C PRO A 162 -9.90 11.49 -5.75
N GLU A 163 -10.08 11.15 -4.47
CA GLU A 163 -11.03 10.13 -4.00
C GLU A 163 -10.86 8.77 -4.71
N PRO A 164 -9.68 8.17 -4.63
CA PRO A 164 -9.45 6.84 -5.22
C PRO A 164 -10.24 5.76 -4.47
N ASP A 165 -10.46 4.63 -5.13
CA ASP A 165 -11.09 3.46 -4.52
C ASP A 165 -10.13 2.71 -3.58
N LEU A 166 -8.83 2.73 -3.90
CA LEU A 166 -7.76 2.05 -3.17
C LEU A 166 -6.53 2.95 -3.07
N ILE A 167 -5.88 2.96 -1.90
CA ILE A 167 -4.57 3.57 -1.70
C ILE A 167 -3.51 2.47 -1.56
N LEU A 168 -2.41 2.62 -2.29
CA LEU A 168 -1.23 1.77 -2.20
C LEU A 168 -0.10 2.54 -1.54
N LEU A 169 0.60 1.90 -0.59
CA LEU A 169 1.69 2.51 0.19
C LEU A 169 2.93 1.62 0.08
N ASP A 170 3.96 2.10 -0.62
CA ASP A 170 5.21 1.36 -0.83
C ASP A 170 6.25 1.78 0.23
N GLU A 171 6.48 0.93 1.24
CA GLU A 171 7.39 1.15 2.38
C GLU A 171 7.30 2.57 2.99
N PRO A 172 6.10 3.02 3.40
CA PRO A 172 5.85 4.43 3.69
C PRO A 172 6.67 5.00 4.86
N PHE A 173 7.24 4.15 5.73
CA PHE A 173 7.97 4.60 6.92
C PHE A 173 9.48 4.33 6.85
N SER A 174 9.98 3.71 5.78
CA SER A 174 11.38 3.24 5.67
C SER A 174 12.43 4.35 5.77
N SER A 175 12.08 5.58 5.37
CA SER A 175 12.96 6.76 5.42
C SER A 175 12.93 7.52 6.74
N LEU A 176 12.19 7.00 7.76
CA LEU A 176 11.97 7.67 9.03
C LEU A 176 12.74 7.00 10.18
N ASP A 177 13.01 7.76 11.25
CA ASP A 177 13.61 7.26 12.48
C ASP A 177 12.73 6.20 13.15
N ILE A 178 13.35 5.20 13.79
CA ILE A 178 12.67 4.04 14.39
C ILE A 178 11.60 4.48 15.40
N ASP A 179 11.93 5.41 16.31
CA ASP A 179 11.01 5.88 17.35
C ASP A 179 9.79 6.63 16.78
N LEU A 180 9.91 7.15 15.56
CA LEU A 180 8.85 7.90 14.90
C LEU A 180 7.91 6.98 14.09
N ARG A 181 8.39 5.82 13.62
CA ARG A 181 7.64 4.93 12.70
C ARG A 181 6.35 4.41 13.30
N GLU A 182 6.40 3.86 14.52
CA GLU A 182 5.22 3.28 15.17
C GLU A 182 4.13 4.35 15.40
N ARG A 183 4.52 5.53 15.88
CA ARG A 183 3.58 6.65 16.07
C ARG A 183 2.95 7.08 14.77
N LEU A 184 3.73 7.22 13.70
CA LEU A 184 3.24 7.62 12.39
C LEU A 184 2.39 6.53 11.73
N ALA A 185 2.65 5.25 11.98
CA ALA A 185 1.80 4.16 11.54
C ALA A 185 0.40 4.25 12.17
N ILE A 186 0.32 4.51 13.48
CA ILE A 186 -0.95 4.72 14.19
C ILE A 186 -1.68 5.95 13.65
N GLU A 187 -0.99 7.10 13.51
CA GLU A 187 -1.58 8.32 12.95
C GLU A 187 -2.12 8.10 11.52
N MET A 188 -1.37 7.37 10.68
CA MET A 188 -1.80 7.02 9.32
C MET A 188 -3.04 6.12 9.35
N ARG A 189 -3.07 5.11 10.23
CA ARG A 189 -4.25 4.26 10.43
C ARG A 189 -5.48 5.10 10.78
N GLU A 190 -5.35 6.04 11.71
CA GLU A 190 -6.44 6.94 12.10
C GLU A 190 -6.96 7.75 10.92
N ILE A 191 -6.07 8.33 10.10
CA ILE A 191 -6.44 9.09 8.89
C ILE A 191 -7.18 8.20 7.90
N LEU A 192 -6.68 7.00 7.61
CA LEU A 192 -7.29 6.06 6.66
C LEU A 192 -8.67 5.61 7.15
N LYS A 193 -8.80 5.24 8.43
CA LYS A 193 -10.06 4.76 9.02
C LYS A 193 -11.10 5.87 9.14
N ALA A 194 -10.72 7.08 9.58
CA ALA A 194 -11.64 8.22 9.68
C ALA A 194 -12.25 8.61 8.32
N ASN A 195 -11.51 8.38 7.22
CA ASN A 195 -11.97 8.65 5.87
C ASN A 195 -12.52 7.40 5.15
N LYS A 196 -12.65 6.24 5.83
CA LYS A 196 -13.15 4.97 5.29
C LYS A 196 -12.41 4.52 4.02
N ILE A 197 -11.11 4.75 3.97
CA ILE A 197 -10.26 4.44 2.82
C ILE A 197 -9.77 3.01 2.92
N THR A 198 -9.88 2.27 1.83
CA THR A 198 -9.23 0.97 1.68
C THR A 198 -7.78 1.20 1.30
N ALA A 199 -6.86 0.52 1.99
CA ALA A 199 -5.43 0.66 1.71
C ALA A 199 -4.73 -0.71 1.69
N LEU A 200 -3.73 -0.83 0.84
CA LEU A 200 -2.77 -1.94 0.88
C LEU A 200 -1.36 -1.34 0.99
N LEU A 201 -0.65 -1.72 2.05
CA LEU A 201 0.73 -1.31 2.23
C LEU A 201 1.68 -2.48 2.10
N VAL A 202 2.94 -2.18 1.78
CA VAL A 202 4.03 -3.13 1.87
C VAL A 202 5.08 -2.61 2.82
N THR A 203 5.64 -3.50 3.62
CA THR A 203 6.75 -3.21 4.53
C THR A 203 7.56 -4.46 4.80
N HIS A 204 8.75 -4.30 5.32
CA HIS A 204 9.55 -5.39 5.91
C HIS A 204 9.57 -5.32 7.45
N ASP A 205 8.91 -4.33 8.04
CA ASP A 205 8.85 -4.12 9.49
C ASP A 205 7.53 -4.67 10.06
N GLN A 206 7.66 -5.58 11.04
CA GLN A 206 6.51 -6.23 11.68
C GLN A 206 5.73 -5.27 12.58
N LEU A 207 6.42 -4.34 13.26
CA LEU A 207 5.76 -3.40 14.16
C LEU A 207 4.89 -2.44 13.38
N GLU A 208 5.38 -1.96 12.23
CA GLU A 208 4.58 -1.15 11.29
C GLU A 208 3.34 -1.91 10.83
N ALA A 209 3.52 -3.15 10.34
CA ALA A 209 2.43 -3.96 9.82
C ALA A 209 1.34 -4.20 10.89
N PHE A 210 1.75 -4.51 12.12
CA PHE A 210 0.82 -4.81 13.23
C PHE A 210 0.15 -3.57 13.81
N ALA A 211 0.81 -2.40 13.73
CA ALA A 211 0.22 -1.14 14.18
C ALA A 211 -0.87 -0.63 13.23
N ILE A 212 -0.70 -0.83 11.92
CA ILE A 212 -1.56 -0.19 10.92
C ILE A 212 -2.62 -1.13 10.32
N ALA A 213 -2.32 -2.42 10.10
CA ALA A 213 -3.15 -3.30 9.29
C ALA A 213 -4.29 -3.98 10.05
N ASP A 214 -5.39 -4.27 9.36
CA ASP A 214 -6.46 -5.17 9.79
C ASP A 214 -6.15 -6.61 9.38
N GLN A 215 -5.50 -6.76 8.21
CA GLN A 215 -5.07 -8.03 7.62
C GLN A 215 -3.61 -7.93 7.20
N VAL A 216 -2.83 -8.95 7.50
CA VAL A 216 -1.41 -9.03 7.15
C VAL A 216 -1.14 -10.30 6.36
N GLY A 217 -0.53 -10.17 5.20
CA GLY A 217 -0.05 -11.26 4.37
C GLY A 217 1.46 -11.43 4.50
N VAL A 218 1.90 -12.53 5.07
CA VAL A 218 3.33 -12.86 5.08
C VAL A 218 3.72 -13.41 3.71
N MET A 219 4.66 -12.72 3.06
CA MET A 219 5.07 -13.02 1.69
C MET A 219 6.49 -13.59 1.65
N SER A 220 6.68 -14.69 0.93
CA SER A 220 7.98 -15.29 0.60
C SER A 220 7.95 -15.87 -0.81
N ASP A 221 9.05 -15.73 -1.54
CA ASP A 221 9.25 -16.33 -2.87
C ASP A 221 8.09 -16.06 -3.86
N GLY A 222 7.59 -14.82 -3.86
CA GLY A 222 6.51 -14.39 -4.73
C GLY A 222 5.11 -14.88 -4.34
N LYS A 223 4.93 -15.50 -3.15
CA LYS A 223 3.67 -16.06 -2.67
C LYS A 223 3.27 -15.45 -1.34
N VAL A 224 1.97 -15.29 -1.12
CA VAL A 224 1.42 -15.09 0.22
C VAL A 224 1.29 -16.45 0.90
N ILE A 225 2.04 -16.65 1.99
CA ILE A 225 2.07 -17.90 2.75
C ILE A 225 0.85 -17.97 3.69
N GLN A 226 0.56 -16.88 4.39
CA GLN A 226 -0.63 -16.75 5.25
C GLN A 226 -1.14 -15.31 5.13
N TRP A 227 -2.47 -15.17 5.04
CA TRP A 227 -3.18 -13.89 5.05
C TRP A 227 -4.20 -13.92 6.17
N ASP A 228 -3.98 -13.13 7.21
CA ASP A 228 -4.81 -13.18 8.40
C ASP A 228 -4.70 -11.88 9.22
N SER A 229 -5.49 -11.75 10.29
CA SER A 229 -5.30 -10.66 11.25
C SER A 229 -3.94 -10.76 11.95
N PRO A 230 -3.36 -9.64 12.42
CA PRO A 230 -2.13 -9.65 13.22
C PRO A 230 -2.20 -10.64 14.40
N TYR A 231 -3.36 -10.72 15.05
CA TYR A 231 -3.60 -11.63 16.18
C TYR A 231 -3.49 -13.10 15.78
N GLU A 232 -4.16 -13.52 14.69
CA GLU A 232 -4.13 -14.90 14.21
C GLU A 232 -2.74 -15.30 13.70
N LEU A 233 -2.04 -14.40 13.00
CA LEU A 233 -0.66 -14.64 12.57
C LEU A 233 0.29 -14.91 13.72
N TYR A 234 0.12 -14.19 14.84
CA TYR A 234 0.95 -14.38 16.04
C TYR A 234 0.59 -15.65 16.81
N HIS A 235 -0.72 -15.95 16.98
CA HIS A 235 -1.18 -17.05 17.83
C HIS A 235 -1.39 -18.37 17.09
N LYS A 236 -1.61 -18.31 15.76
CA LYS A 236 -1.89 -19.49 14.92
C LYS A 236 -1.08 -19.45 13.62
N PRO A 237 0.25 -19.39 13.71
CA PRO A 237 1.09 -19.42 12.51
C PRO A 237 0.89 -20.74 11.76
N MET A 238 0.65 -20.65 10.44
CA MET A 238 0.37 -21.81 9.58
C MET A 238 1.55 -22.80 9.51
N ASN A 239 2.78 -22.29 9.67
CA ASN A 239 3.99 -23.10 9.59
C ASN A 239 5.13 -22.47 10.41
N ARG A 240 6.24 -23.23 10.50
CA ARG A 240 7.43 -22.81 11.24
C ARG A 240 8.03 -21.49 10.71
N TYR A 241 8.03 -21.29 9.38
CA TYR A 241 8.55 -20.07 8.77
C TYR A 241 7.81 -18.83 9.29
N ILE A 242 6.47 -18.87 9.32
CA ILE A 242 5.65 -17.78 9.86
C ILE A 242 5.93 -17.56 11.35
N ALA A 243 6.01 -18.64 12.14
CA ALA A 243 6.28 -18.55 13.56
C ALA A 243 7.66 -17.94 13.87
N ASP A 244 8.69 -18.32 13.12
CA ASP A 244 10.04 -17.75 13.23
C ASP A 244 10.10 -16.29 12.74
N PHE A 245 9.35 -16.00 11.67
CA PHE A 245 9.35 -14.67 11.04
C PHE A 245 8.58 -13.64 11.90
N ILE A 246 7.44 -14.02 12.50
CA ILE A 246 6.56 -13.13 13.28
C ILE A 246 6.96 -13.12 14.77
N GLY A 247 7.47 -14.22 15.31
CA GLY A 247 7.79 -14.40 16.72
C GLY A 247 9.29 -14.55 16.97
N ARG A 248 9.71 -14.26 18.21
CA ARG A 248 11.01 -14.71 18.74
C ARG A 248 10.86 -16.08 19.41
N GLY A 249 10.10 -17.00 18.79
CA GLY A 249 9.78 -18.29 19.35
C GLY A 249 11.00 -19.22 19.38
N VAL A 250 11.17 -19.98 20.46
CA VAL A 250 12.11 -21.10 20.53
C VAL A 250 11.34 -22.39 20.31
N PHE A 251 11.66 -23.14 19.25
CA PHE A 251 11.04 -24.45 19.01
C PHE A 251 11.70 -25.49 19.89
N VAL A 252 10.91 -26.12 20.74
CA VAL A 252 11.32 -27.29 21.53
C VAL A 252 10.87 -28.54 20.78
N LYS A 253 11.78 -29.51 20.54
CA LYS A 253 11.36 -30.83 20.05
C LYS A 253 10.38 -31.43 21.04
N GLY A 254 9.15 -31.70 20.58
CA GLY A 254 8.21 -32.49 21.36
C GLY A 254 8.78 -33.90 21.64
N LEU A 255 8.62 -34.38 22.83
CA LEU A 255 8.93 -35.74 23.23
C LEU A 255 7.89 -36.71 22.63
#